data_570226f5e799f265a4e7247a6c1294b6
#
_entry.id   570226f5e799f265a4e7247a6c1294b6
#
_cell.length_a   1.000
_cell.length_b   1.000
_cell.length_c   1.000
_cell.angle_alpha   90.00
_cell.angle_beta   90.00
_cell.angle_gamma   90.00
#
_symmetry.space_group_name_H-M   'P 1'
#
loop_
_entity.id
_entity.type
_entity.pdbx_description
1 polymer ?
#
loop_
_entity_poly.entity_id
_entity_poly.type
_entity_poly.pdbx_seq_one_letter_code
_entity_poly.pdbx_strand_id
1 'polypeptide(L)'
;MDKLKLMKTANEVRKGIVTSVHSAKAGHPGGSLSAADLFTYLYFEELNVDPKDPKKADRDRFVLSKGHTAPGLYAALAEKGFFPKEDLITLRHTGSYLQGHPDMKCIPGVDMSSGSLGQGVSAAVGMAIAAKISGDDYRVYTLLGDGEIQE
;
A
#
# COMPACT_ATOMS: atom_id res chain seq x y z
N MET A 1 5.50 11.77 -14.04
CA MET A 1 6.68 10.97 -14.52
C MET A 1 6.42 10.54 -15.96
N ASP A 2 7.47 10.35 -16.83
CA ASP A 2 7.21 9.83 -18.18
C ASP A 2 6.80 8.33 -18.14
N LYS A 3 6.11 7.87 -19.19
CA LYS A 3 5.57 6.51 -19.28
C LYS A 3 6.65 5.43 -19.08
N LEU A 4 7.84 5.60 -19.70
CA LEU A 4 8.90 4.61 -19.61
C LEU A 4 9.43 4.48 -18.17
N LYS A 5 9.55 5.61 -17.48
CA LYS A 5 9.99 5.63 -16.08
C LYS A 5 8.96 4.94 -15.18
N LEU A 6 7.65 5.20 -15.38
CA LEU A 6 6.59 4.48 -14.66
C LEU A 6 6.64 2.98 -14.89
N MET A 7 6.82 2.54 -16.15
CA MET A 7 6.95 1.12 -16.47
C MET A 7 8.16 0.47 -15.80
N LYS A 8 9.30 1.16 -15.75
CA LYS A 8 10.50 0.68 -15.05
C LYS A 8 10.25 0.58 -13.55
N THR A 9 9.63 1.60 -12.94
CA THR A 9 9.27 1.58 -11.52
C THR A 9 8.29 0.45 -11.20
N ALA A 10 7.26 0.23 -12.04
CA ALA A 10 6.34 -0.89 -11.87
C ALA A 10 7.05 -2.25 -11.93
N ASN A 11 8.09 -2.37 -12.76
CA ASN A 11 8.91 -3.57 -12.82
C ASN A 11 9.75 -3.77 -11.54
N GLU A 12 10.29 -2.70 -10.95
CA GLU A 12 10.98 -2.78 -9.64
C GLU A 12 10.00 -3.17 -8.52
N VAL A 13 8.78 -2.61 -8.52
CA VAL A 13 7.70 -3.04 -7.61
C VAL A 13 7.43 -4.54 -7.75
N ARG A 14 7.31 -5.07 -8.98
CA ARG A 14 7.13 -6.51 -9.23
C ARG A 14 8.28 -7.35 -8.69
N LYS A 15 9.52 -6.90 -8.87
CA LYS A 15 10.70 -7.59 -8.30
C LYS A 15 10.62 -7.61 -6.77
N GLY A 16 10.28 -6.48 -6.14
CA GLY A 16 10.08 -6.39 -4.69
C GLY A 16 9.02 -7.38 -4.19
N ILE A 17 7.88 -7.49 -4.89
CA ILE A 17 6.82 -8.45 -4.56
C ILE A 17 7.36 -9.89 -4.59
N VAL A 18 8.00 -10.27 -5.70
CA VAL A 18 8.52 -11.65 -5.86
C VAL A 18 9.59 -11.95 -4.81
N THR A 19 10.51 -11.02 -4.59
CA THR A 19 11.61 -11.17 -3.61
C THR A 19 11.06 -11.34 -2.20
N SER A 20 10.13 -10.50 -1.77
CA SER A 20 9.56 -10.53 -0.42
C SER A 20 8.76 -11.81 -0.17
N VAL A 21 7.89 -12.21 -1.11
CA VAL A 21 7.09 -13.44 -0.99
C VAL A 21 7.98 -14.68 -1.03
N HIS A 22 9.00 -14.68 -1.89
CA HIS A 22 9.98 -15.78 -1.96
C HIS A 22 10.74 -15.93 -0.64
N SER A 23 11.22 -14.83 -0.05
CA SER A 23 11.90 -14.84 1.24
C SER A 23 11.01 -15.35 2.36
N ALA A 24 9.77 -14.87 2.42
CA ALA A 24 8.80 -15.25 3.43
C ALA A 24 8.31 -16.71 3.30
N LYS A 25 8.49 -17.35 2.15
CA LYS A 25 7.89 -18.65 1.82
C LYS A 25 6.36 -18.67 1.99
N ALA A 26 5.74 -17.49 2.02
CA ALA A 26 4.31 -17.29 2.27
C ALA A 26 3.88 -15.94 1.75
N GLY A 27 2.63 -15.83 1.28
CA GLY A 27 2.05 -14.57 0.81
C GLY A 27 1.14 -14.76 -0.40
N HIS A 28 0.68 -13.65 -0.95
CA HIS A 28 -0.29 -13.62 -2.05
C HIS A 28 0.32 -12.92 -3.28
N PRO A 29 1.19 -13.58 -4.05
CA PRO A 29 1.89 -12.94 -5.17
C PRO A 29 0.94 -12.53 -6.30
N GLY A 30 -0.08 -13.34 -6.61
CA GLY A 30 -1.01 -13.08 -7.71
C GLY A 30 -1.74 -11.75 -7.54
N GLY A 31 -2.41 -11.55 -6.40
CA GLY A 31 -3.13 -10.30 -6.09
C GLY A 31 -2.21 -9.09 -5.99
N SER A 32 -0.99 -9.27 -5.48
CA SER A 32 0.02 -8.21 -5.40
C SER A 32 0.53 -7.81 -6.78
N LEU A 33 0.88 -8.78 -7.64
CA LEU A 33 1.37 -8.53 -9.00
C LEU A 33 0.29 -7.90 -9.88
N SER A 34 -0.98 -8.31 -9.75
CA SER A 34 -2.09 -7.72 -10.51
C SER A 34 -2.30 -6.24 -10.21
N ALA A 35 -1.93 -5.78 -9.00
CA ALA A 35 -2.07 -4.40 -8.57
C ALA A 35 -0.79 -3.56 -8.73
N ALA A 36 0.32 -4.13 -9.22
CA ALA A 36 1.61 -3.46 -9.25
C ALA A 36 1.61 -2.14 -10.04
N ASP A 37 0.94 -2.10 -11.19
CA ASP A 37 0.82 -0.87 -12.00
C ASP A 37 -0.04 0.18 -11.30
N LEU A 38 -1.14 -0.24 -10.64
CA LEU A 38 -2.01 0.64 -9.87
C LEU A 38 -1.25 1.27 -8.68
N PHE A 39 -0.55 0.46 -7.89
CA PHE A 39 0.30 0.97 -6.82
C PHE A 39 1.35 1.96 -7.35
N THR A 40 2.00 1.62 -8.46
CA THR A 40 3.01 2.49 -9.05
C THR A 40 2.39 3.81 -9.49
N TYR A 41 1.29 3.79 -10.22
CA TYR A 41 0.63 5.04 -10.65
C TYR A 41 0.20 5.87 -9.45
N LEU A 42 -0.48 5.28 -8.48
CA LEU A 42 -0.96 5.98 -7.29
C LEU A 42 0.18 6.66 -6.53
N TYR A 43 1.22 5.93 -6.15
CA TYR A 43 2.29 6.48 -5.31
C TYR A 43 3.28 7.40 -6.05
N PHE A 44 3.40 7.28 -7.38
CA PHE A 44 4.39 8.05 -8.12
C PHE A 44 3.81 9.19 -8.95
N GLU A 45 2.50 9.19 -9.23
CA GLU A 45 1.84 10.24 -10.03
C GLU A 45 0.64 10.88 -9.34
N GLU A 46 -0.21 10.12 -8.68
CA GLU A 46 -1.53 10.59 -8.25
C GLU A 46 -1.55 11.08 -6.81
N LEU A 47 -1.01 10.31 -5.85
CA LEU A 47 -1.13 10.60 -4.43
C LEU A 47 -0.22 11.76 -4.00
N ASN A 48 -0.79 12.71 -3.27
CA ASN A 48 -0.03 13.71 -2.53
C ASN A 48 0.52 13.08 -1.25
N VAL A 49 1.67 12.43 -1.33
CA VAL A 49 2.37 11.80 -0.21
C VAL A 49 3.86 12.09 -0.25
N ASP A 50 4.46 12.30 0.93
CA ASP A 50 5.88 12.54 1.08
C ASP A 50 6.52 11.48 2.01
N PRO A 51 7.47 10.66 1.50
CA PRO A 51 8.18 9.69 2.34
C PRO A 51 8.95 10.32 3.50
N LYS A 52 9.37 11.59 3.38
CA LYS A 52 10.08 12.32 4.43
C LYS A 52 9.16 12.81 5.54
N ASP A 53 7.88 12.97 5.23
CA ASP A 53 6.84 13.33 6.20
C ASP A 53 5.61 12.42 6.00
N PRO A 54 5.70 11.14 6.41
CA PRO A 54 4.63 10.16 6.20
C PRO A 54 3.35 10.46 7.00
N LYS A 55 3.39 11.44 7.91
CA LYS A 55 2.26 11.86 8.73
C LYS A 55 1.74 13.26 8.40
N LYS A 56 2.19 13.85 7.31
CA LYS A 56 1.73 15.17 6.86
C LYS A 56 0.19 15.24 6.87
N ALA A 57 -0.38 16.30 7.44
CA ALA A 57 -1.82 16.37 7.70
C ALA A 57 -2.66 16.42 6.41
N ASP A 58 -2.19 17.16 5.40
CA ASP A 58 -2.86 17.37 4.11
C ASP A 58 -2.54 16.32 3.03
N ARG A 59 -1.81 15.24 3.40
CA ARG A 59 -1.53 14.14 2.47
C ARG A 59 -2.80 13.36 2.14
N ASP A 60 -2.86 12.78 0.95
CA ASP A 60 -3.88 11.81 0.60
C ASP A 60 -3.81 10.55 1.47
N ARG A 61 -4.90 9.81 1.53
CA ARG A 61 -5.01 8.54 2.27
C ARG A 61 -5.20 7.40 1.29
N PHE A 62 -4.49 6.30 1.54
CA PHE A 62 -4.66 5.08 0.76
C PHE A 62 -4.98 3.89 1.67
N VAL A 63 -6.12 3.26 1.45
CA VAL A 63 -6.55 2.06 2.18
C VAL A 63 -6.48 0.84 1.27
N LEU A 64 -5.57 -0.08 1.56
CA LEU A 64 -5.55 -1.39 0.91
C LEU A 64 -6.61 -2.28 1.58
N SER A 65 -7.84 -2.28 1.06
CA SER A 65 -8.94 -3.04 1.66
C SER A 65 -8.69 -4.54 1.57
N LYS A 66 -8.22 -5.04 0.42
CA LYS A 66 -7.71 -6.42 0.27
C LYS A 66 -6.32 -6.58 0.91
N GLY A 67 -6.26 -6.50 2.22
CA GLY A 67 -5.00 -6.43 2.98
C GLY A 67 -4.01 -7.57 2.74
N HIS A 68 -4.47 -8.73 2.27
CA HIS A 68 -3.62 -9.86 1.91
C HIS A 68 -2.64 -9.55 0.75
N THR A 69 -2.88 -8.49 -0.03
CA THR A 69 -1.96 -8.03 -1.08
C THR A 69 -0.92 -7.03 -0.56
N ALA A 70 -0.66 -7.04 0.74
CA ALA A 70 0.35 -6.24 1.42
C ALA A 70 1.74 -6.26 0.74
N PRO A 71 2.26 -7.38 0.19
CA PRO A 71 3.54 -7.37 -0.51
C PRO A 71 3.61 -6.35 -1.66
N GLY A 72 2.49 -6.13 -2.36
CA GLY A 72 2.40 -5.12 -3.42
C GLY A 72 2.50 -3.69 -2.89
N LEU A 73 1.76 -3.39 -1.81
CA LEU A 73 1.82 -2.11 -1.14
C LEU A 73 3.21 -1.83 -0.58
N TYR A 74 3.82 -2.81 0.10
CA TYR A 74 5.15 -2.65 0.70
C TYR A 74 6.23 -2.40 -0.36
N ALA A 75 6.18 -3.14 -1.47
CA ALA A 75 7.11 -2.91 -2.57
C ALA A 75 6.99 -1.49 -3.15
N ALA A 76 5.77 -0.97 -3.30
CA ALA A 76 5.54 0.40 -3.76
C ALA A 76 6.01 1.45 -2.74
N LEU A 77 5.74 1.24 -1.45
CA LEU A 77 6.20 2.12 -0.37
C LEU A 77 7.73 2.15 -0.27
N ALA A 78 8.39 1.00 -0.35
CA ALA A 78 9.85 0.91 -0.37
C ALA A 78 10.45 1.60 -1.59
N GLU A 79 9.89 1.38 -2.80
CA GLU A 79 10.33 2.06 -4.03
C GLU A 79 10.12 3.58 -3.96
N LYS A 80 9.06 4.05 -3.29
CA LYS A 80 8.80 5.47 -3.05
C LYS A 80 9.76 6.06 -2.01
N GLY A 81 10.35 5.24 -1.13
CA GLY A 81 11.33 5.65 -0.12
C GLY A 81 10.77 5.82 1.30
N PHE A 82 9.62 5.22 1.63
CA PHE A 82 9.08 5.25 2.99
C PHE A 82 9.91 4.42 3.98
N PHE A 83 10.58 3.39 3.49
CA PHE A 83 11.51 2.55 4.25
C PHE A 83 12.52 1.88 3.30
N PRO A 84 13.63 1.29 3.81
CA PRO A 84 14.65 0.66 2.98
C PRO A 84 14.11 -0.52 2.17
N LYS A 85 14.51 -0.63 0.89
CA LYS A 85 14.10 -1.75 0.02
C LYS A 85 14.60 -3.10 0.53
N GLU A 86 15.73 -3.07 1.18
CA GLU A 86 16.38 -4.24 1.77
C GLU A 86 15.49 -4.91 2.81
N ASP A 87 14.59 -4.16 3.46
CA ASP A 87 13.69 -4.70 4.47
C ASP A 87 12.62 -5.62 3.87
N LEU A 88 12.36 -5.53 2.56
CA LEU A 88 11.37 -6.39 1.89
C LEU A 88 11.63 -7.88 2.08
N ILE A 89 12.90 -8.29 2.22
CA ILE A 89 13.24 -9.70 2.48
C ILE A 89 12.85 -10.18 3.89
N THR A 90 12.51 -9.26 4.78
CA THR A 90 12.10 -9.59 6.16
C THR A 90 10.57 -9.81 6.30
N LEU A 91 9.83 -9.73 5.19
CA LEU A 91 8.39 -9.94 5.19
C LEU A 91 8.00 -11.17 6.01
N ARG A 92 7.09 -11.00 7.00
CA ARG A 92 6.56 -12.07 7.88
C ARG A 92 7.60 -12.80 8.74
N HIS A 93 8.85 -12.37 8.75
CA HIS A 93 9.83 -12.94 9.65
C HIS A 93 9.56 -12.47 11.09
N THR A 94 9.90 -13.30 12.05
CA THR A 94 9.79 -12.94 13.48
C THR A 94 10.60 -11.67 13.76
N GLY A 95 9.95 -10.70 14.40
CA GLY A 95 10.56 -9.40 14.72
C GLY A 95 10.53 -8.36 13.59
N SER A 96 10.12 -8.73 12.36
CA SER A 96 9.92 -7.76 11.28
C SER A 96 8.67 -6.92 11.51
N TYR A 97 8.74 -5.64 11.13
CA TYR A 97 7.56 -4.77 11.09
C TYR A 97 6.70 -5.01 9.83
N LEU A 98 7.25 -5.66 8.80
CA LEU A 98 6.52 -6.01 7.57
C LEU A 98 5.68 -7.25 7.79
N GLN A 99 4.48 -7.05 8.32
CA GLN A 99 3.53 -8.10 8.63
C GLN A 99 2.83 -8.63 7.37
N GLY A 100 2.14 -9.78 7.49
CA GLY A 100 1.40 -10.39 6.38
C GLY A 100 0.21 -9.57 5.89
N HIS A 101 -0.27 -8.65 6.73
CA HIS A 101 -1.29 -7.64 6.43
C HIS A 101 -0.78 -6.26 6.86
N PRO A 102 -1.25 -5.15 6.26
CA PRO A 102 -0.81 -3.82 6.61
C PRO A 102 -1.09 -3.48 8.07
N ASP A 103 -0.10 -2.91 8.75
CA ASP A 103 -0.25 -2.37 10.10
C ASP A 103 0.14 -0.89 10.14
N MET A 104 -0.85 -0.01 10.33
CA MET A 104 -0.67 1.44 10.34
C MET A 104 0.16 1.95 11.53
N LYS A 105 0.34 1.12 12.56
CA LYS A 105 1.12 1.51 13.75
C LYS A 105 2.61 1.28 13.56
N CYS A 106 2.98 0.33 12.71
CA CYS A 106 4.36 -0.12 12.56
C CYS A 106 4.99 0.27 11.22
N ILE A 107 4.19 0.43 10.15
CA ILE A 107 4.71 0.57 8.79
C ILE A 107 4.53 2.01 8.29
N PRO A 108 5.63 2.74 8.03
CA PRO A 108 5.54 4.08 7.46
C PRO A 108 4.79 4.09 6.12
N GLY A 109 3.86 5.04 5.96
CA GLY A 109 3.06 5.18 4.74
C GLY A 109 1.82 4.29 4.66
N VAL A 110 1.56 3.45 5.67
CA VAL A 110 0.31 2.69 5.79
C VAL A 110 -0.71 3.50 6.58
N ASP A 111 -1.86 3.77 5.97
CA ASP A 111 -2.92 4.61 6.54
C ASP A 111 -3.93 3.85 7.39
N MET A 112 -4.13 2.57 7.10
CA MET A 112 -5.11 1.73 7.78
C MET A 112 -4.62 0.28 7.88
N SER A 113 -4.69 -0.28 9.07
CA SER A 113 -4.55 -1.73 9.26
C SER A 113 -5.75 -2.44 8.64
N SER A 114 -5.49 -3.39 7.76
CA SER A 114 -6.53 -4.12 7.04
C SER A 114 -6.20 -5.62 6.98
N GLY A 115 -7.17 -6.44 6.54
CA GLY A 115 -6.99 -7.90 6.46
C GLY A 115 -8.32 -8.64 6.46
N SER A 116 -9.30 -8.17 7.23
CA SER A 116 -10.68 -8.63 7.13
C SER A 116 -11.33 -8.00 5.90
N LEU A 117 -11.67 -8.81 4.90
CA LEU A 117 -12.21 -8.34 3.63
C LEU A 117 -13.54 -7.59 3.84
N GLY A 118 -13.77 -6.54 3.06
CA GLY A 118 -14.93 -5.67 3.17
C GLY A 118 -14.84 -4.59 4.27
N GLN A 119 -13.89 -4.70 5.22
CA GLN A 119 -13.78 -3.75 6.34
C GLN A 119 -12.94 -2.51 5.99
N GLY A 120 -11.92 -2.66 5.14
CA GLY A 120 -11.05 -1.52 4.76
C GLY A 120 -11.82 -0.41 4.04
N VAL A 121 -12.75 -0.76 3.17
CA VAL A 121 -13.58 0.23 2.45
C VAL A 121 -14.45 1.03 3.41
N SER A 122 -14.99 0.41 4.46
CA SER A 122 -15.77 1.11 5.50
C SER A 122 -14.94 2.16 6.22
N ALA A 123 -13.68 1.82 6.57
CA ALA A 123 -12.74 2.77 7.15
C ALA A 123 -12.41 3.93 6.17
N ALA A 124 -12.20 3.62 4.89
CA ALA A 124 -11.97 4.63 3.86
C ALA A 124 -13.14 5.61 3.72
N VAL A 125 -14.38 5.11 3.76
CA VAL A 125 -15.60 5.96 3.78
C VAL A 125 -15.59 6.87 5.00
N GLY A 126 -15.26 6.36 6.19
CA GLY A 126 -15.13 7.15 7.41
C GLY A 126 -14.09 8.27 7.27
N MET A 127 -12.91 7.96 6.70
CA MET A 127 -11.88 8.98 6.43
C MET A 127 -12.37 10.06 5.45
N ALA A 128 -13.08 9.68 4.39
CA ALA A 128 -13.61 10.64 3.42
C ALA A 128 -14.71 11.54 4.01
N ILE A 129 -15.56 10.98 4.88
CA ILE A 129 -16.56 11.76 5.63
C ILE A 129 -15.87 12.73 6.59
N ALA A 130 -14.84 12.27 7.31
CA ALA A 130 -14.07 13.11 8.22
C ALA A 130 -13.44 14.31 7.49
N ALA A 131 -12.81 14.09 6.32
CA ALA A 131 -12.26 15.15 5.49
C ALA A 131 -13.32 16.21 5.12
N LYS A 132 -14.51 15.76 4.69
CA LYS A 132 -15.62 16.68 4.37
C LYS A 132 -16.09 17.50 5.57
N ILE A 133 -16.18 16.89 6.76
CA ILE A 133 -16.60 17.58 7.99
C ILE A 133 -15.56 18.59 8.43
N SER A 134 -14.27 18.24 8.34
CA SER A 134 -13.15 19.11 8.73
C SER A 134 -12.85 20.20 7.71
N GLY A 135 -13.37 20.09 6.47
CA GLY A 135 -13.04 21.01 5.38
C GLY A 135 -11.65 20.77 4.79
N ASP A 136 -11.13 19.53 4.93
CA ASP A 136 -9.84 19.15 4.38
C ASP A 136 -9.95 18.78 2.90
N ASP A 137 -8.90 19.07 2.12
CA ASP A 137 -8.87 18.84 0.66
C ASP A 137 -8.22 17.49 0.27
N TYR A 138 -7.72 16.70 1.24
CA TYR A 138 -7.11 15.42 0.92
C TYR A 138 -8.13 14.42 0.36
N ARG A 139 -7.66 13.59 -0.56
CA ARG A 139 -8.45 12.51 -1.15
C ARG A 139 -8.21 11.19 -0.43
N VAL A 140 -9.21 10.32 -0.47
CA VAL A 140 -9.13 8.97 0.07
C VAL A 140 -9.29 7.96 -1.07
N TYR A 141 -8.29 7.13 -1.24
CA TYR A 141 -8.26 6.07 -2.24
C TYR A 141 -8.37 4.72 -1.55
N THR A 142 -9.10 3.80 -2.13
CA THR A 142 -9.17 2.42 -1.62
C THR A 142 -9.06 1.43 -2.78
N LEU A 143 -8.32 0.35 -2.55
CA LEU A 143 -8.20 -0.76 -3.48
C LEU A 143 -8.86 -2.00 -2.92
N LEU A 144 -9.91 -2.46 -3.62
CA LEU A 144 -10.68 -3.65 -3.28
C LEU A 144 -10.34 -4.81 -4.22
N GLY A 145 -10.60 -6.03 -3.77
CA GLY A 145 -10.65 -7.21 -4.62
C GLY A 145 -12.05 -7.39 -5.20
N ASP A 146 -12.14 -8.02 -6.38
CA ASP A 146 -13.41 -8.34 -7.02
C ASP A 146 -14.28 -9.29 -6.17
N GLY A 147 -13.67 -10.29 -5.54
CA GLY A 147 -14.35 -11.16 -4.57
C GLY A 147 -14.71 -10.44 -3.28
N GLU A 148 -13.86 -9.52 -2.83
CA GLU A 148 -14.07 -8.74 -1.61
C GLU A 148 -15.35 -7.89 -1.63
N ILE A 149 -15.74 -7.38 -2.79
CA ILE A 149 -16.96 -6.56 -2.89
C ILE A 149 -18.26 -7.35 -2.70
N GLN A 150 -18.18 -8.67 -2.55
CA GLN A 150 -19.31 -9.54 -2.20
C GLN A 150 -19.52 -9.64 -0.67
N GLU A 151 -18.61 -9.17 0.14
CA GLU A 151 -18.72 -9.18 1.60
C GLU A 151 -19.83 -8.24 2.12
#